data_cf42208481cf594729fe31fd16ed2831
#
_entry.id   cf42208481cf594729fe31fd16ed2831
#
_cell.length_a   1.000
_cell.length_b   1.000
_cell.length_c   1.000
_cell.angle_alpha   90.00
_cell.angle_beta   90.00
_cell.angle_gamma   90.00
#
_symmetry.space_group_name_H-M   'P 1'
#
loop_
_entity.id
_entity.type
_entity.pdbx_description
1 polymer ?
#
loop_
_entity_poly.entity_id
_entity_poly.type
_entity_poly.pdbx_seq_one_letter_code
_entity_poly.pdbx_strand_id
1 'polypeptide(L)'
;MTAPFALAVAFLLAFFVLEGRFRQDAAARSVARTAADRGTVRQIGGAFAIAGVAFVLSPLLVDGGIAVLPDAVRWAGVALAIAGLVTRLWSATILGRFYSRTVALASEHRLVRAGPYRFVRHPGYAGAICLWIGAGLAGGSGIATAAIALVTVLAYHRRIRVEEEFLRDAFGAEYVAYAKTTHRLVPFVY
;
A
#
# COMPACT_ATOMS: atom_id res chain seq x y z
N MET A 1 -13.39 -21.15 -9.95
CA MET A 1 -13.06 -19.87 -9.26
C MET A 1 -14.15 -19.54 -8.26
N THR A 2 -13.80 -19.21 -7.04
CA THR A 2 -14.77 -18.82 -6.00
C THR A 2 -15.09 -17.34 -6.08
N ALA A 3 -16.28 -16.93 -5.59
CA ALA A 3 -16.68 -15.52 -5.61
C ALA A 3 -15.69 -14.58 -4.87
N PRO A 4 -15.16 -14.92 -3.67
CA PRO A 4 -14.15 -14.10 -3.01
C PRO A 4 -12.89 -13.87 -3.86
N PHE A 5 -12.39 -14.90 -4.54
CA PHE A 5 -11.23 -14.79 -5.41
C PHE A 5 -11.50 -13.86 -6.60
N ALA A 6 -12.65 -14.01 -7.26
CA ALA A 6 -13.03 -13.16 -8.39
C ALA A 6 -13.13 -11.67 -8.00
N LEU A 7 -13.73 -11.39 -6.84
CA LEU A 7 -13.78 -10.04 -6.30
C LEU A 7 -12.39 -9.49 -5.99
N ALA A 8 -11.51 -10.28 -5.40
CA ALA A 8 -10.14 -9.85 -5.13
C ALA A 8 -9.38 -9.52 -6.43
N VAL A 9 -9.54 -10.31 -7.49
CA VAL A 9 -9.01 -9.98 -8.83
C VAL A 9 -9.52 -8.62 -9.28
N ALA A 10 -10.83 -8.38 -9.20
CA ALA A 10 -11.41 -7.11 -9.63
C ALA A 10 -10.86 -5.92 -8.84
N PHE A 11 -10.69 -6.05 -7.52
CA PHE A 11 -10.12 -4.98 -6.68
C PHE A 11 -8.63 -4.74 -6.98
N LEU A 12 -7.84 -5.77 -7.23
CA LEU A 12 -6.44 -5.60 -7.63
C LEU A 12 -6.34 -4.93 -9.01
N LEU A 13 -7.16 -5.31 -9.97
CA LEU A 13 -7.22 -4.63 -11.27
C LEU A 13 -7.64 -3.17 -11.13
N ALA A 14 -8.68 -2.88 -10.34
CA ALA A 14 -9.11 -1.52 -10.04
C ALA A 14 -7.97 -0.70 -9.40
N PHE A 15 -7.24 -1.29 -8.44
CA PHE A 15 -6.09 -0.65 -7.83
C PHE A 15 -5.03 -0.25 -8.88
N PHE A 16 -4.63 -1.15 -9.77
CA PHE A 16 -3.61 -0.85 -10.78
C PHE A 16 -4.09 0.19 -11.80
N VAL A 17 -5.36 0.13 -12.24
CA VAL A 17 -5.95 1.12 -13.15
C VAL A 17 -5.96 2.51 -12.52
N LEU A 18 -6.47 2.62 -11.28
CA LEU A 18 -6.57 3.89 -10.57
C LEU A 18 -5.18 4.44 -10.22
N GLU A 19 -4.27 3.59 -9.78
CA GLU A 19 -2.86 3.97 -9.54
C GLU A 19 -2.21 4.49 -10.83
N GLY A 20 -2.53 3.90 -11.99
CA GLY A 20 -2.07 4.36 -13.30
C GLY A 20 -2.56 5.78 -13.63
N ARG A 21 -3.83 6.09 -13.35
CA ARG A 21 -4.40 7.43 -13.56
C ARG A 21 -3.75 8.49 -12.68
N PHE A 22 -3.62 8.25 -11.38
CA PHE A 22 -2.89 9.16 -10.47
C PHE A 22 -1.45 9.38 -10.90
N ARG A 23 -0.81 8.37 -11.50
CA ARG A 23 0.56 8.50 -12.04
C ARG A 23 0.66 9.43 -13.23
N GLN A 24 -0.30 9.40 -14.15
CA GLN A 24 -0.29 10.28 -15.33
C GLN A 24 -0.35 11.75 -14.92
N ASP A 25 -1.20 12.06 -13.93
CA ASP A 25 -1.29 13.41 -13.39
C ASP A 25 0.00 13.86 -12.66
N ALA A 26 0.70 12.93 -12.01
CA ALA A 26 1.95 13.19 -11.30
C ALA A 26 3.17 13.20 -12.24
N ALA A 27 3.20 12.40 -13.32
CA ALA A 27 4.33 12.31 -14.25
C ALA A 27 4.57 13.63 -14.99
N ALA A 28 3.55 14.40 -15.24
CA ALA A 28 3.65 15.75 -15.81
C ALA A 28 4.41 16.74 -14.88
N ARG A 29 4.66 16.35 -13.63
CA ARG A 29 5.27 17.16 -12.57
C ARG A 29 6.52 16.53 -11.95
N SER A 30 6.94 15.33 -12.37
CA SER A 30 8.07 14.63 -11.76
C SER A 30 9.40 15.19 -12.24
N VAL A 31 9.95 16.04 -11.45
CA VAL A 31 11.38 16.33 -11.43
C VAL A 31 12.11 15.10 -10.87
N ALA A 32 13.10 14.64 -11.66
CA ALA A 32 14.18 13.74 -11.27
C ALA A 32 13.84 12.58 -10.32
N ARG A 33 14.03 11.37 -10.81
CA ARG A 33 14.27 10.18 -9.98
C ARG A 33 15.46 10.47 -9.07
N THR A 34 15.20 10.97 -7.90
CA THR A 34 16.24 11.40 -6.98
C THR A 34 16.90 10.18 -6.35
N ALA A 35 18.20 10.29 -6.12
CA ALA A 35 18.99 9.37 -5.27
C ALA A 35 18.32 9.12 -3.91
N ALA A 36 17.45 10.03 -3.46
CA ALA A 36 16.63 9.94 -2.26
C ALA A 36 15.71 8.72 -2.20
N ASP A 37 15.23 8.18 -3.35
CA ASP A 37 14.37 6.99 -3.36
C ASP A 37 15.09 5.71 -2.95
N ARG A 38 16.39 5.64 -3.02
CA ARG A 38 17.24 4.48 -2.66
C ARG A 38 16.71 3.13 -3.21
N GLY A 39 16.05 3.16 -4.36
CA GLY A 39 15.50 1.99 -5.06
C GLY A 39 14.23 1.39 -4.46
N THR A 40 13.55 2.09 -3.54
CA THR A 40 12.35 1.58 -2.87
C THR A 40 11.16 1.42 -3.82
N VAL A 41 11.04 2.21 -4.88
CA VAL A 41 10.01 2.04 -5.92
C VAL A 41 10.18 0.69 -6.63
N ARG A 42 11.42 0.33 -7.00
CA ARG A 42 11.71 -0.97 -7.64
C ARG A 42 11.46 -2.13 -6.69
N GLN A 43 11.80 -1.97 -5.41
CA GLN A 43 11.54 -2.97 -4.38
C GLN A 43 10.03 -3.21 -4.19
N ILE A 44 9.21 -2.15 -4.12
CA ILE A 44 7.74 -2.28 -4.04
C ILE A 44 7.20 -2.97 -5.30
N GLY A 45 7.71 -2.63 -6.49
CA GLY A 45 7.34 -3.31 -7.73
C GLY A 45 7.66 -4.80 -7.69
N GLY A 46 8.84 -5.18 -7.21
CA GLY A 46 9.22 -6.59 -7.00
C GLY A 46 8.34 -7.29 -5.96
N ALA A 47 8.04 -6.64 -4.84
CA ALA A 47 7.13 -7.17 -3.82
C ALA A 47 5.72 -7.42 -4.38
N PHE A 48 5.21 -6.50 -5.19
CA PHE A 48 3.91 -6.67 -5.85
C PHE A 48 3.92 -7.80 -6.91
N ALA A 49 5.03 -8.00 -7.62
CA ALA A 49 5.18 -9.12 -8.54
C ALA A 49 5.14 -10.46 -7.77
N ILE A 50 5.90 -10.58 -6.69
CA ILE A 50 5.90 -11.79 -5.83
C ILE A 50 4.50 -12.00 -5.21
N ALA A 51 3.88 -10.95 -4.67
CA ALA A 51 2.53 -11.02 -4.11
C ALA A 51 1.50 -11.43 -5.16
N GLY A 52 1.61 -10.91 -6.40
CA GLY A 52 0.77 -11.28 -7.52
C GLY A 52 0.90 -12.74 -7.91
N VAL A 53 2.13 -13.24 -7.99
CA VAL A 53 2.39 -14.68 -8.25
C VAL A 53 1.80 -15.54 -7.13
N ALA A 54 2.04 -15.22 -5.86
CA ALA A 54 1.48 -15.95 -4.73
C ALA A 54 -0.07 -15.94 -4.74
N PHE A 55 -0.68 -14.82 -5.10
CA PHE A 55 -2.14 -14.69 -5.24
C PHE A 55 -2.67 -15.57 -6.39
N VAL A 56 -2.05 -15.51 -7.57
CA VAL A 56 -2.47 -16.31 -8.75
C VAL A 56 -2.31 -17.80 -8.50
N LEU A 57 -1.29 -18.21 -7.74
CA LEU A 57 -1.07 -19.60 -7.38
C LEU A 57 -1.95 -20.09 -6.22
N SER A 58 -2.64 -19.19 -5.49
CA SER A 58 -3.45 -19.58 -4.32
C SER A 58 -4.54 -20.61 -4.61
N PRO A 59 -5.26 -20.61 -5.78
CA PRO A 59 -6.22 -21.66 -6.09
C PRO A 59 -5.59 -23.05 -6.18
N LEU A 60 -4.38 -23.17 -6.73
CA LEU A 60 -3.68 -24.47 -6.82
C LEU A 60 -3.35 -25.02 -5.43
N LEU A 61 -2.97 -24.15 -4.50
CA LEU A 61 -2.72 -24.54 -3.11
C LEU A 61 -4.01 -24.98 -2.41
N VAL A 62 -5.12 -24.30 -2.68
CA VAL A 62 -6.45 -24.63 -2.15
C VAL A 62 -6.93 -25.99 -2.71
N ASP A 63 -6.79 -26.23 -4.00
CA ASP A 63 -7.17 -27.48 -4.67
C ASP A 63 -6.31 -28.66 -4.17
N GLY A 64 -5.04 -28.38 -3.83
CA GLY A 64 -4.14 -29.34 -3.18
C GLY A 64 -4.38 -29.54 -1.68
N GLY A 65 -5.38 -28.87 -1.08
CA GLY A 65 -5.69 -28.96 0.36
C GLY A 65 -4.66 -28.28 1.27
N ILE A 66 -3.80 -27.41 0.73
CA ILE A 66 -2.68 -26.82 1.47
C ILE A 66 -3.09 -25.52 2.14
N ALA A 67 -3.15 -25.53 3.47
CA ALA A 67 -3.47 -24.37 4.32
C ALA A 67 -4.75 -23.62 3.86
N VAL A 68 -5.81 -24.38 3.59
CA VAL A 68 -7.10 -23.86 3.11
C VAL A 68 -7.78 -23.03 4.21
N LEU A 69 -8.17 -21.82 3.85
CA LEU A 69 -8.87 -20.90 4.76
C LEU A 69 -10.40 -21.12 4.70
N PRO A 70 -11.11 -21.04 5.85
CA PRO A 70 -12.57 -21.09 5.89
C PRO A 70 -13.21 -19.96 5.07
N ASP A 71 -14.40 -20.19 4.54
CA ASP A 71 -15.12 -19.20 3.73
C ASP A 71 -15.37 -17.88 4.47
N ALA A 72 -15.65 -17.92 5.77
CA ALA A 72 -15.81 -16.70 6.56
C ALA A 72 -14.53 -15.83 6.54
N VAL A 73 -13.35 -16.45 6.62
CA VAL A 73 -12.06 -15.75 6.55
C VAL A 73 -11.83 -15.17 5.14
N ARG A 74 -12.24 -15.89 4.11
CA ARG A 74 -12.13 -15.43 2.72
C ARG A 74 -13.00 -14.19 2.47
N TRP A 75 -14.24 -14.18 2.98
CA TRP A 75 -15.13 -13.02 2.91
C TRP A 75 -14.63 -11.84 3.76
N ALA A 76 -14.05 -12.10 4.93
CA ALA A 76 -13.37 -11.07 5.72
C ALA A 76 -12.18 -10.48 4.93
N GLY A 77 -11.48 -11.30 4.15
CA GLY A 77 -10.44 -10.85 3.20
C GLY A 77 -10.99 -9.88 2.15
N VAL A 78 -12.16 -10.17 1.57
CA VAL A 78 -12.84 -9.24 0.63
C VAL A 78 -13.13 -7.90 1.31
N ALA A 79 -13.71 -7.92 2.51
CA ALA A 79 -14.00 -6.69 3.27
C ALA A 79 -12.72 -5.88 3.56
N LEU A 80 -11.64 -6.56 3.95
CA LEU A 80 -10.34 -5.93 4.18
C LEU A 80 -9.75 -5.33 2.90
N ALA A 81 -9.88 -6.01 1.76
CA ALA A 81 -9.43 -5.51 0.46
C ALA A 81 -10.19 -4.24 0.05
N ILE A 82 -11.50 -4.21 0.25
CA ILE A 82 -12.33 -3.02 0.00
C ILE A 82 -11.88 -1.86 0.89
N ALA A 83 -11.77 -2.08 2.20
CA ALA A 83 -11.32 -1.05 3.14
C ALA A 83 -9.93 -0.52 2.78
N GLY A 84 -9.01 -1.41 2.38
CA GLY A 84 -7.68 -1.07 1.91
C GLY A 84 -7.71 -0.19 0.65
N LEU A 85 -8.50 -0.56 -0.35
CA LEU A 85 -8.66 0.21 -1.59
C LEU A 85 -9.25 1.59 -1.32
N VAL A 86 -10.33 1.67 -0.53
CA VAL A 86 -10.96 2.95 -0.15
C VAL A 86 -9.97 3.85 0.57
N THR A 87 -9.23 3.32 1.56
CA THR A 87 -8.21 4.09 2.29
C THR A 87 -7.11 4.59 1.37
N ARG A 88 -6.67 3.75 0.43
CA ARG A 88 -5.65 4.12 -0.58
C ARG A 88 -6.12 5.28 -1.45
N LEU A 89 -7.34 5.17 -2.01
CA LEU A 89 -7.92 6.20 -2.87
C LEU A 89 -8.17 7.50 -2.11
N TRP A 90 -8.73 7.43 -0.91
CA TRP A 90 -8.93 8.59 -0.06
C TRP A 90 -7.61 9.31 0.23
N SER A 91 -6.57 8.56 0.57
CA SER A 91 -5.23 9.11 0.81
C SER A 91 -4.67 9.80 -0.44
N ALA A 92 -4.82 9.17 -1.62
CA ALA A 92 -4.34 9.73 -2.88
C ALA A 92 -5.08 11.03 -3.26
N THR A 93 -6.41 11.08 -3.06
CA THR A 93 -7.21 12.29 -3.34
C THR A 93 -6.85 13.47 -2.42
N ILE A 94 -6.58 13.19 -1.13
CA ILE A 94 -6.16 14.24 -0.17
C ILE A 94 -4.76 14.78 -0.51
N LEU A 95 -3.83 13.93 -0.95
CA LEU A 95 -2.52 14.39 -1.41
C LEU A 95 -2.62 15.19 -2.72
N GLY A 96 -3.55 14.84 -3.60
CA GLY A 96 -3.77 15.53 -4.87
C GLY A 96 -2.46 15.74 -5.63
N ARG A 97 -2.09 17.00 -5.89
CA ARG A 97 -0.87 17.37 -6.62
C ARG A 97 0.44 16.92 -5.93
N PHE A 98 0.41 16.63 -4.64
CA PHE A 98 1.57 16.17 -3.86
C PHE A 98 1.73 14.64 -3.87
N TYR A 99 0.78 13.91 -4.49
CA TYR A 99 0.89 12.47 -4.64
C TYR A 99 2.08 12.10 -5.54
N SER A 100 3.06 11.39 -5.00
CA SER A 100 4.22 10.91 -5.74
C SER A 100 4.58 9.49 -5.32
N ARG A 101 5.03 8.67 -6.27
CA ARG A 101 5.63 7.36 -5.98
C ARG A 101 7.11 7.43 -5.65
N THR A 102 7.77 8.50 -6.06
CA THR A 102 9.17 8.76 -5.72
C THR A 102 9.24 9.65 -4.49
N VAL A 103 10.31 9.48 -3.70
CA VAL A 103 10.62 10.42 -2.62
C VAL A 103 11.18 11.68 -3.26
N ALA A 104 10.32 12.65 -3.50
CA ALA A 104 10.69 13.92 -4.11
C ALA A 104 9.77 15.04 -3.60
N LEU A 105 10.33 16.25 -3.46
CA LEU A 105 9.55 17.45 -3.19
C LEU A 105 9.09 18.07 -4.52
N ALA A 106 7.80 18.35 -4.63
CA ALA A 106 7.32 19.28 -5.64
C ALA A 106 7.72 20.71 -5.24
N SER A 107 7.85 21.61 -6.22
CA SER A 107 7.94 23.04 -5.91
C SER A 107 6.74 23.46 -5.05
N GLU A 108 6.98 24.18 -3.98
CA GLU A 108 5.96 24.54 -2.96
C GLU A 108 5.37 23.38 -2.16
N HIS A 109 6.15 22.32 -1.95
CA HIS A 109 5.68 21.17 -1.15
C HIS A 109 5.40 21.61 0.29
N ARG A 110 4.19 21.28 0.79
CA ARG A 110 3.81 21.48 2.18
C ARG A 110 3.41 20.16 2.82
N LEU A 111 3.59 20.06 4.12
CA LEU A 111 3.20 18.89 4.88
C LEU A 111 1.68 18.78 4.94
N VAL A 112 1.11 17.74 4.30
CA VAL A 112 -0.34 17.49 4.30
C VAL A 112 -0.73 16.80 5.61
N ARG A 113 -1.65 17.43 6.36
CA ARG A 113 -2.16 16.94 7.66
C ARG A 113 -3.68 16.76 7.66
N ALA A 114 -4.31 16.77 6.48
CA ALA A 114 -5.76 16.66 6.32
C ALA A 114 -6.22 15.21 6.17
N GLY A 115 -7.51 14.97 6.40
CA GLY A 115 -8.13 13.66 6.22
C GLY A 115 -7.44 12.56 7.06
N PRO A 116 -7.08 11.40 6.47
CA PRO A 116 -6.45 10.32 7.20
C PRO A 116 -5.05 10.66 7.73
N TYR A 117 -4.37 11.68 7.13
CA TYR A 117 -3.04 12.15 7.55
C TYR A 117 -3.03 12.84 8.92
N ARG A 118 -4.19 13.19 9.46
CA ARG A 118 -4.31 13.70 10.84
C ARG A 118 -4.09 12.62 11.91
N PHE A 119 -4.24 11.35 11.56
CA PHE A 119 -4.12 10.20 12.48
C PHE A 119 -2.88 9.36 12.21
N VAL A 120 -2.62 9.08 10.93
CA VAL A 120 -1.48 8.27 10.49
C VAL A 120 -0.72 8.97 9.37
N ARG A 121 0.60 8.81 9.36
CA ARG A 121 1.48 9.49 8.39
C ARG A 121 1.45 8.84 7.01
N HIS A 122 1.21 7.52 6.96
CA HIS A 122 1.26 6.73 5.72
C HIS A 122 -0.04 5.95 5.46
N PRO A 123 -1.21 6.62 5.45
CA PRO A 123 -2.49 5.93 5.29
C PRO A 123 -2.61 5.23 3.93
N GLY A 124 -2.00 5.79 2.89
CA GLY A 124 -1.96 5.17 1.57
C GLY A 124 -1.17 3.85 1.55
N TYR A 125 -0.12 3.71 2.36
CA TYR A 125 0.62 2.46 2.49
C TYR A 125 -0.14 1.43 3.33
N ALA A 126 -0.77 1.86 4.42
CA ALA A 126 -1.68 1.02 5.19
C ALA A 126 -2.79 0.45 4.30
N GLY A 127 -3.43 1.30 3.49
CA GLY A 127 -4.45 0.88 2.53
C GLY A 127 -3.95 -0.15 1.52
N ALA A 128 -2.75 0.03 0.96
CA ALA A 128 -2.17 -0.91 0.02
C ALA A 128 -1.82 -2.26 0.69
N ILE A 129 -1.27 -2.25 1.90
CA ILE A 129 -1.00 -3.48 2.67
C ILE A 129 -2.30 -4.22 2.95
N CYS A 130 -3.34 -3.53 3.44
CA CYS A 130 -4.66 -4.13 3.69
C CYS A 130 -5.29 -4.73 2.43
N LEU A 131 -5.20 -4.03 1.29
CA LEU A 131 -5.69 -4.54 0.01
C LEU A 131 -5.00 -5.85 -0.38
N TRP A 132 -3.68 -5.92 -0.32
CA TRP A 132 -2.93 -7.12 -0.70
C TRP A 132 -3.15 -8.28 0.27
N ILE A 133 -3.15 -8.05 1.58
CA ILE A 133 -3.46 -9.08 2.58
C ILE A 133 -4.91 -9.56 2.41
N GLY A 134 -5.84 -8.64 2.22
CA GLY A 134 -7.24 -8.96 1.96
C GLY A 134 -7.43 -9.80 0.71
N ALA A 135 -6.71 -9.49 -0.38
CA ALA A 135 -6.71 -10.31 -1.59
C ALA A 135 -6.15 -11.72 -1.32
N GLY A 136 -5.06 -11.83 -0.56
CA GLY A 136 -4.50 -13.11 -0.14
C GLY A 136 -5.49 -13.98 0.62
N LEU A 137 -6.17 -13.40 1.63
CA LEU A 137 -7.22 -14.09 2.39
C LEU A 137 -8.37 -14.54 1.48
N ALA A 138 -8.84 -13.68 0.58
CA ALA A 138 -9.89 -13.99 -0.39
C ALA A 138 -9.45 -15.09 -1.38
N GLY A 139 -8.15 -15.21 -1.66
CA GLY A 139 -7.54 -16.29 -2.42
C GLY A 139 -7.69 -17.67 -1.78
N GLY A 140 -7.84 -17.72 -0.45
CA GLY A 140 -8.21 -18.92 0.31
C GLY A 140 -7.04 -19.79 0.76
N SER A 141 -5.78 -19.40 0.51
CA SER A 141 -4.60 -20.12 1.00
C SER A 141 -3.86 -19.30 2.07
N GLY A 142 -3.72 -19.86 3.27
CA GLY A 142 -2.99 -19.25 4.38
C GLY A 142 -1.51 -19.03 4.07
N ILE A 143 -0.86 -19.97 3.35
CA ILE A 143 0.54 -19.84 2.95
C ILE A 143 0.72 -18.68 1.95
N ALA A 144 -0.13 -18.64 0.91
CA ALA A 144 -0.08 -17.52 -0.03
C ALA A 144 -0.32 -16.18 0.66
N THR A 145 -1.29 -16.10 1.57
CA THR A 145 -1.57 -14.91 2.37
C THR A 145 -0.37 -14.48 3.22
N ALA A 146 0.29 -15.42 3.89
CA ALA A 146 1.48 -15.15 4.70
C ALA A 146 2.64 -14.61 3.84
N ALA A 147 2.88 -15.20 2.68
CA ALA A 147 3.89 -14.73 1.73
C ALA A 147 3.58 -13.30 1.24
N ILE A 148 2.32 -13.02 0.86
CA ILE A 148 1.85 -11.69 0.45
C ILE A 148 2.07 -10.67 1.58
N ALA A 149 1.64 -11.02 2.80
CA ALA A 149 1.80 -10.15 3.96
C ALA A 149 3.27 -9.82 4.23
N LEU A 150 4.13 -10.85 4.23
CA LEU A 150 5.56 -10.69 4.49
C LEU A 150 6.21 -9.73 3.48
N VAL A 151 6.05 -9.99 2.18
CA VAL A 151 6.75 -9.20 1.17
C VAL A 151 6.24 -7.76 1.09
N THR A 152 4.91 -7.55 1.26
CA THR A 152 4.33 -6.21 1.21
C THR A 152 4.68 -5.40 2.45
N VAL A 153 4.60 -5.98 3.66
CA VAL A 153 4.97 -5.30 4.91
C VAL A 153 6.44 -4.92 4.92
N LEU A 154 7.35 -5.83 4.53
CA LEU A 154 8.78 -5.54 4.48
C LEU A 154 9.11 -4.43 3.47
N ALA A 155 8.49 -4.46 2.28
CA ALA A 155 8.71 -3.45 1.26
C ALA A 155 8.24 -2.06 1.73
N TYR A 156 7.05 -1.97 2.33
CA TYR A 156 6.55 -0.69 2.83
C TYR A 156 7.26 -0.23 4.10
N HIS A 157 7.67 -1.13 4.98
CA HIS A 157 8.50 -0.76 6.14
C HIS A 157 9.78 -0.04 5.73
N ARG A 158 10.52 -0.60 4.74
CA ARG A 158 11.72 0.07 4.20
C ARG A 158 11.37 1.39 3.53
N ARG A 159 10.29 1.43 2.74
CA ARG A 159 9.82 2.66 2.07
C ARG A 159 9.54 3.78 3.05
N ILE A 160 8.79 3.46 4.13
CA ILE A 160 8.45 4.42 5.17
C ILE A 160 9.70 5.01 5.81
N ARG A 161 10.71 4.18 6.13
CA ARG A 161 11.96 4.65 6.72
C ARG A 161 12.68 5.67 5.83
N VAL A 162 12.84 5.33 4.55
CA VAL A 162 13.48 6.22 3.57
C VAL A 162 12.71 7.52 3.40
N GLU A 163 11.38 7.44 3.32
CA GLU A 163 10.53 8.62 3.16
C GLU A 163 10.53 9.50 4.42
N GLU A 164 10.47 8.92 5.62
CA GLU A 164 10.53 9.69 6.86
C GLU A 164 11.88 10.37 7.08
N GLU A 165 13.01 9.74 6.67
CA GLU A 165 14.32 10.39 6.67
C GLU A 165 14.29 11.62 5.77
N PHE A 166 13.86 11.46 4.53
CA PHE A 166 13.75 12.54 3.57
C PHE A 166 12.82 13.68 4.04
N LEU A 167 11.67 13.36 4.63
CA LEU A 167 10.73 14.35 5.15
C LEU A 167 11.30 15.11 6.36
N ARG A 168 12.10 14.44 7.23
CA ARG A 168 12.82 15.11 8.33
C ARG A 168 13.86 16.10 7.81
N ASP A 169 14.60 15.70 6.79
CA ASP A 169 15.63 16.57 6.19
C ASP A 169 14.98 17.79 5.51
N ALA A 170 13.83 17.58 4.86
CA ALA A 170 13.14 18.62 4.12
C ALA A 170 12.35 19.62 5.00
N PHE A 171 11.65 19.12 6.04
CA PHE A 171 10.74 19.92 6.86
C PHE A 171 11.24 20.15 8.30
N GLY A 172 12.36 19.54 8.70
CA GLY A 172 13.00 19.76 9.99
C GLY A 172 12.04 19.63 11.19
N ALA A 173 12.01 20.66 12.01
CA ALA A 173 11.19 20.71 13.25
C ALA A 173 9.69 20.55 12.99
N GLU A 174 9.20 21.00 11.83
CA GLU A 174 7.78 20.86 11.47
C GLU A 174 7.37 19.39 11.32
N TYR A 175 8.19 18.58 10.64
CA TYR A 175 7.93 17.15 10.51
C TYR A 175 8.06 16.42 11.85
N VAL A 176 9.05 16.78 12.67
CA VAL A 176 9.23 16.20 14.01
C VAL A 176 8.01 16.45 14.90
N ALA A 177 7.44 17.66 14.88
CA ALA A 177 6.22 17.98 15.62
C ALA A 177 5.03 17.15 15.13
N TYR A 178 4.84 17.03 13.82
CA TYR A 178 3.80 16.20 13.22
C TYR A 178 3.96 14.72 13.59
N ALA A 179 5.18 14.19 13.57
CA ALA A 179 5.47 12.79 13.89
C ALA A 179 5.17 12.43 15.36
N LYS A 180 5.23 13.41 16.28
CA LYS A 180 4.87 13.22 17.70
C LYS A 180 3.36 13.04 17.93
N THR A 181 2.53 13.56 17.04
CA THR A 181 1.06 13.57 17.17
C THR A 181 0.37 12.54 16.28
N THR A 182 1.12 11.77 15.50
CA THR A 182 0.57 10.83 14.52
C THR A 182 1.31 9.50 14.56
N HIS A 183 0.61 8.42 14.17
CA HIS A 183 1.19 7.08 14.05
C HIS A 183 1.72 6.84 12.63
N ARG A 184 2.56 5.82 12.41
CA ARG A 184 3.08 5.49 11.07
C ARG A 184 2.02 4.87 10.16
N LEU A 185 1.47 3.72 10.54
CA LEU A 185 0.53 2.93 9.74
C LEU A 185 -0.78 2.65 10.46
N VAL A 186 -0.69 2.21 11.72
CA VAL A 186 -1.83 1.76 12.52
C VAL A 186 -1.89 2.60 13.78
N PRO A 187 -3.02 3.27 14.05
CA PRO A 187 -3.20 4.03 15.29
C PRO A 187 -2.91 3.15 16.50
N PHE A 188 -2.15 3.68 17.46
CA PHE A 188 -1.77 3.06 18.74
C PHE A 188 -0.84 1.84 18.65
N VAL A 189 -0.42 1.40 17.46
CA VAL A 189 0.45 0.22 17.29
C VAL A 189 1.79 0.60 16.65
N TYR A 190 1.77 1.29 15.50
CA TYR A 190 3.00 1.62 14.75
C TYR A 190 2.84 2.89 13.89
#